data_e1f25be716681a1d655427d32360728d
#
_entry.id   e1f25be716681a1d655427d32360728d
#
_cell.length_a   1.000
_cell.length_b   1.000
_cell.length_c   1.000
_cell.angle_alpha   90.00
_cell.angle_beta   90.00
_cell.angle_gamma   90.00
#
_symmetry.space_group_name_H-M   'P 1'
#
loop_
_entity.id
_entity.type
_entity.pdbx_description
1 polymer ?
#
loop_
_entity_poly.entity_id
_entity_poly.type
_entity_poly.pdbx_seq_one_letter_code
_entity_poly.pdbx_strand_id
1 'polypeptide(L)'
;MGKTVDNTIFEVSHPEVWSLALRLCADRLKFTIHSDSDDNSLMFGELPFADTSCCYASCIEAAVYDNPFLLQSFGKTSVVIGSDRFLLVPDEMAGGDDDECQRYYDCIYPDDRRNVAVNHIVEAGLSIVYGIDRNIESFLRRTFDNPQIMHCLTPLLTFFKRKDAYGGRNKMFVYVDNGTAQIVVLKSGRVAFANVFPFNCADDAFYFIANAWQHCELSQNDDELHVVGDNALRQILLPRLRETMSNVAQVIFPAEMMRLGENVTAAPFDLTILPLCE
;
A
#
# COMPACT_ATOMS: atom_id res chain seq x y z
N MET A 1 -3.44 -8.02 26.50
CA MET A 1 -2.21 -7.57 27.18
C MET A 1 -1.27 -7.15 26.03
N GLY A 2 -1.26 -5.83 25.69
CA GLY A 2 -0.41 -5.31 24.62
C GLY A 2 1.06 -5.51 25.01
N LYS A 3 1.86 -6.10 24.13
CA LYS A 3 3.31 -6.05 24.27
C LYS A 3 3.71 -4.59 24.14
N THR A 4 4.29 -4.03 25.19
CA THR A 4 4.95 -2.73 25.11
C THR A 4 6.07 -2.87 24.08
N VAL A 5 6.01 -2.08 23.03
CA VAL A 5 7.09 -2.03 22.02
C VAL A 5 8.33 -1.49 22.73
N ASP A 6 9.41 -2.26 22.71
CA ASP A 6 10.68 -1.79 23.25
C ASP A 6 11.29 -0.80 22.25
N ASN A 7 11.10 0.50 22.51
CA ASN A 7 11.53 1.58 21.63
C ASN A 7 13.04 1.59 21.37
N THR A 8 13.84 1.01 22.27
CA THR A 8 15.31 0.96 22.11
C THR A 8 15.75 0.02 20.99
N ILE A 9 14.90 -0.94 20.59
CA ILE A 9 15.18 -1.88 19.50
C ILE A 9 15.15 -1.18 18.13
N PHE A 10 14.39 -0.08 18.01
CA PHE A 10 14.17 0.63 16.75
C PHE A 10 15.02 1.90 16.61
N GLU A 11 15.79 2.28 17.63
CA GLU A 11 16.76 3.36 17.51
C GLU A 11 17.96 2.90 16.70
N VAL A 12 18.32 3.69 15.68
CA VAL A 12 19.45 3.39 14.80
C VAL A 12 20.53 4.45 14.92
N SER A 13 21.79 4.03 14.81
CA SER A 13 22.90 4.96 14.67
C SER A 13 22.90 5.51 13.25
N HIS A 14 23.14 6.80 13.09
CA HIS A 14 23.16 7.45 11.78
C HIS A 14 21.85 7.29 11.00
N PRO A 15 20.70 7.76 11.54
CA PRO A 15 19.39 7.58 10.92
C PRO A 15 19.30 8.19 9.51
N GLU A 16 20.19 9.12 9.17
CA GLU A 16 20.30 9.74 7.85
C GLU A 16 20.62 8.78 6.70
N VAL A 17 21.12 7.57 6.99
CA VAL A 17 21.33 6.50 5.99
C VAL A 17 20.27 5.40 6.06
N TRP A 18 19.22 5.59 6.87
CA TRP A 18 18.11 4.67 7.03
C TRP A 18 16.84 5.24 6.43
N SER A 19 15.98 4.36 5.97
CA SER A 19 14.66 4.68 5.44
C SER A 19 13.58 4.26 6.43
N LEU A 20 12.65 5.17 6.71
CA LEU A 20 11.43 4.93 7.46
C LEU A 20 10.25 4.84 6.49
N ALA A 21 9.47 3.77 6.58
CA ALA A 21 8.19 3.69 5.88
C ALA A 21 7.07 3.46 6.89
N LEU A 22 6.00 4.24 6.77
CA LEU A 22 4.81 4.21 7.61
C LEU A 22 3.60 3.80 6.79
N ARG A 23 2.74 2.96 7.35
CA ARG A 23 1.41 2.68 6.81
C ARG A 23 0.35 3.07 7.83
N LEU A 24 -0.53 3.98 7.45
CA LEU A 24 -1.65 4.40 8.28
C LEU A 24 -2.82 3.42 8.07
N CYS A 25 -3.16 2.66 9.12
CA CYS A 25 -4.29 1.74 9.13
C CYS A 25 -5.42 2.31 10.01
N ALA A 26 -6.62 1.77 9.92
CA ALA A 26 -7.78 2.29 10.65
C ALA A 26 -7.61 2.27 12.19
N ASP A 27 -6.88 1.28 12.72
CA ASP A 27 -6.76 1.02 14.16
C ASP A 27 -5.31 1.05 14.68
N ARG A 28 -4.33 1.23 13.79
CA ARG A 28 -2.89 1.18 14.11
C ARG A 28 -2.03 1.86 13.07
N LEU A 29 -0.81 2.11 13.44
CA LEU A 29 0.27 2.49 12.53
C LEU A 29 1.20 1.28 12.39
N LYS A 30 1.53 0.89 11.15
CA LYS A 30 2.57 -0.09 10.85
C LYS A 30 3.79 0.65 10.33
N PHE A 31 4.99 0.16 10.62
CA PHE A 31 6.21 0.80 10.14
C PHE A 31 7.28 -0.22 9.79
N THR A 32 8.14 0.15 8.88
CA THR A 32 9.42 -0.52 8.62
C THR A 32 10.55 0.50 8.67
N ILE A 33 11.69 0.07 9.20
CA ILE A 33 12.95 0.82 9.20
C ILE A 33 13.99 -0.11 8.60
N HIS A 34 14.73 0.35 7.59
CA HIS A 34 15.77 -0.45 6.93
C HIS A 34 16.90 0.44 6.40
N SER A 35 18.05 -0.17 6.15
CA SER A 35 19.16 0.45 5.42
C SER A 35 19.39 -0.33 4.13
N ASP A 36 19.50 0.37 3.01
CA ASP A 36 19.78 -0.24 1.70
C ASP A 36 21.20 -0.79 1.61
N SER A 37 22.09 -0.29 2.45
CA SER A 37 23.51 -0.70 2.50
C SER A 37 23.74 -1.95 3.34
N ASP A 38 22.81 -2.28 4.27
CA ASP A 38 23.03 -3.29 5.29
C ASP A 38 22.09 -4.50 5.12
N ASP A 39 22.67 -5.69 5.01
CA ASP A 39 21.90 -6.92 5.01
C ASP A 39 21.28 -7.17 6.40
N ASN A 40 20.14 -7.85 6.44
CA ASN A 40 19.37 -8.13 7.66
C ASN A 40 18.99 -6.88 8.48
N SER A 41 18.88 -5.73 7.83
CA SER A 41 18.60 -4.45 8.47
C SER A 41 17.10 -4.18 8.72
N LEU A 42 16.18 -4.90 8.06
CA LEU A 42 14.77 -4.58 8.13
C LEU A 42 14.19 -4.87 9.52
N MET A 43 13.74 -3.81 10.15
CA MET A 43 12.95 -3.82 11.37
C MET A 43 11.48 -3.53 11.01
N PHE A 44 10.57 -4.25 11.62
CA PHE A 44 9.14 -4.09 11.43
C PHE A 44 8.42 -4.04 12.77
N GLY A 45 7.41 -3.18 12.87
CA GLY A 45 6.55 -3.11 14.05
C GLY A 45 5.17 -2.55 13.75
N GLU A 46 4.27 -2.75 14.72
CA GLU A 46 2.91 -2.24 14.71
C GLU A 46 2.64 -1.48 16.00
N LEU A 47 2.00 -0.33 15.89
CA LEU A 47 1.63 0.56 16.99
C LEU A 47 0.11 0.69 17.00
N PRO A 48 -0.62 -0.11 17.79
CA PRO A 48 -2.06 0.01 17.96
C PRO A 48 -2.41 1.38 18.55
N PHE A 49 -3.49 2.00 18.09
CA PHE A 49 -3.99 3.23 18.69
C PHE A 49 -4.54 2.95 20.09
N ALA A 50 -4.06 3.71 21.07
CA ALA A 50 -4.44 3.53 22.47
C ALA A 50 -5.92 3.88 22.72
N ASP A 51 -6.43 4.87 22.00
CA ASP A 51 -7.82 5.34 22.07
C ASP A 51 -8.34 5.56 20.65
N THR A 52 -9.34 4.78 20.25
CA THR A 52 -10.01 4.92 18.95
C THR A 52 -11.28 5.80 19.02
N SER A 53 -11.59 6.37 20.17
CA SER A 53 -12.73 7.30 20.34
C SER A 53 -12.38 8.74 19.92
N CYS A 54 -11.10 9.08 19.83
CA CYS A 54 -10.62 10.36 19.33
C CYS A 54 -10.69 10.42 17.80
N CYS A 55 -10.51 11.62 17.22
CA CYS A 55 -10.43 11.72 15.76
C CYS A 55 -9.18 11.00 15.23
N TYR A 56 -9.29 10.45 14.03
CA TYR A 56 -8.23 9.63 13.43
C TYR A 56 -6.87 10.34 13.33
N ALA A 57 -6.86 11.65 12.99
CA ALA A 57 -5.64 12.44 12.99
C ALA A 57 -4.97 12.48 14.38
N SER A 58 -5.73 12.67 15.45
CA SER A 58 -5.19 12.67 16.82
C SER A 58 -4.65 11.30 17.22
N CYS A 59 -5.26 10.21 16.77
CA CYS A 59 -4.74 8.86 17.02
C CYS A 59 -3.36 8.66 16.37
N ILE A 60 -3.19 9.14 15.14
CA ILE A 60 -1.90 9.10 14.43
C ILE A 60 -0.87 9.97 15.14
N GLU A 61 -1.23 11.21 15.51
CA GLU A 61 -0.35 12.12 16.24
C GLU A 61 0.14 11.50 17.55
N ALA A 62 -0.76 10.94 18.35
CA ALA A 62 -0.43 10.26 19.60
C ALA A 62 0.51 9.07 19.35
N ALA A 63 0.20 8.20 18.38
CA ALA A 63 1.01 7.04 18.07
C ALA A 63 2.43 7.43 17.64
N VAL A 64 2.62 8.54 16.94
CA VAL A 64 3.94 9.02 16.54
C VAL A 64 4.69 9.65 17.72
N TYR A 65 4.05 10.52 18.52
CA TYR A 65 4.73 11.20 19.63
C TYR A 65 5.02 10.27 20.81
N ASP A 66 4.19 9.25 21.04
CA ASP A 66 4.44 8.23 22.06
C ASP A 66 5.59 7.27 21.69
N ASN A 67 6.07 7.33 20.43
CA ASN A 67 7.15 6.50 19.92
C ASN A 67 8.28 7.36 19.33
N PRO A 68 9.16 7.96 20.16
CA PRO A 68 10.16 8.92 19.73
C PRO A 68 11.16 8.42 18.68
N PHE A 69 11.38 7.09 18.58
CA PHE A 69 12.23 6.53 17.54
C PHE A 69 11.75 6.84 16.12
N LEU A 70 10.44 7.06 15.92
CA LEU A 70 9.89 7.48 14.63
C LEU A 70 10.27 8.93 14.25
N LEU A 71 10.68 9.73 15.22
CA LEU A 71 11.04 11.14 15.05
C LEU A 71 12.53 11.36 14.78
N GLN A 72 13.31 10.27 14.60
CA GLN A 72 14.70 10.39 14.19
C GLN A 72 14.80 11.01 12.78
N SER A 73 15.91 11.68 12.47
CA SER A 73 16.12 12.30 11.15
C SER A 73 16.52 11.25 10.11
N PHE A 74 15.57 10.44 9.68
CA PHE A 74 15.78 9.44 8.63
C PHE A 74 16.14 10.10 7.30
N GLY A 75 17.01 9.47 6.51
CA GLY A 75 17.39 9.95 5.19
C GLY A 75 16.22 9.97 4.22
N LYS A 76 15.26 9.09 4.42
CA LYS A 76 14.01 9.02 3.65
C LYS A 76 12.84 8.64 4.56
N THR A 77 11.71 9.33 4.38
CA THR A 77 10.45 8.95 5.02
C THR A 77 9.36 8.80 3.98
N SER A 78 8.74 7.62 3.94
CA SER A 78 7.61 7.33 3.06
C SER A 78 6.37 7.02 3.89
N VAL A 79 5.21 7.55 3.51
CA VAL A 79 3.95 7.34 4.21
C VAL A 79 2.91 6.81 3.24
N VAL A 80 2.45 5.58 3.47
CA VAL A 80 1.39 4.93 2.71
C VAL A 80 0.06 5.12 3.41
N ILE A 81 -0.91 5.69 2.70
CA ILE A 81 -2.25 5.96 3.22
C ILE A 81 -3.33 5.30 2.35
N GLY A 82 -4.40 4.85 2.97
CA GLY A 82 -5.63 4.47 2.28
C GLY A 82 -6.53 5.68 2.08
N SER A 83 -7.19 5.77 0.94
CA SER A 83 -8.28 6.70 0.72
C SER A 83 -9.43 5.96 0.05
N ASP A 84 -10.65 6.23 0.50
CA ASP A 84 -11.89 5.68 -0.05
C ASP A 84 -12.35 6.43 -1.31
N ARG A 85 -11.78 7.62 -1.55
CA ARG A 85 -12.06 8.45 -2.73
C ARG A 85 -10.76 8.69 -3.47
N PHE A 86 -10.65 8.05 -4.59
CA PHE A 86 -9.52 8.19 -5.51
C PHE A 86 -9.95 7.92 -6.94
N LEU A 87 -9.16 8.40 -7.89
CA LEU A 87 -9.33 8.20 -9.33
C LEU A 87 -8.03 7.67 -9.92
N LEU A 88 -8.16 6.86 -10.96
CA LEU A 88 -7.07 6.54 -11.86
C LEU A 88 -7.22 7.38 -13.12
N VAL A 89 -6.31 8.29 -13.36
CA VAL A 89 -6.32 9.20 -14.51
C VAL A 89 -5.20 8.80 -15.45
N PRO A 90 -5.50 8.35 -16.70
CA PRO A 90 -4.47 8.10 -17.70
C PRO A 90 -3.67 9.37 -18.01
N ASP A 91 -2.35 9.27 -18.15
CA ASP A 91 -1.49 10.42 -18.45
C ASP A 91 -1.84 11.08 -19.79
N GLU A 92 -2.40 10.30 -20.73
CA GLU A 92 -2.94 10.81 -22.00
C GLU A 92 -4.05 11.85 -21.80
N MET A 93 -4.79 11.77 -20.66
CA MET A 93 -5.88 12.70 -20.33
C MET A 93 -5.40 13.92 -19.56
N ALA A 94 -4.44 13.73 -18.66
CA ALA A 94 -3.97 14.79 -17.75
C ALA A 94 -2.59 15.35 -18.13
N GLY A 95 -1.83 14.66 -18.98
CA GLY A 95 -0.50 15.10 -19.39
C GLY A 95 0.50 15.24 -18.25
N GLY A 96 0.21 14.63 -17.09
CA GLY A 96 1.00 14.80 -15.85
C GLY A 96 0.77 16.16 -15.16
N ASP A 97 -0.30 16.89 -15.52
CA ASP A 97 -0.67 18.17 -14.89
C ASP A 97 -1.56 17.93 -13.66
N ASP A 98 -1.05 18.32 -12.49
CA ASP A 98 -1.76 18.18 -11.22
C ASP A 98 -3.04 19.02 -11.15
N ASP A 99 -3.07 20.19 -11.78
CA ASP A 99 -4.26 21.04 -11.83
C ASP A 99 -5.39 20.39 -12.66
N GLU A 100 -5.04 19.65 -13.71
CA GLU A 100 -6.00 18.88 -14.49
C GLU A 100 -6.51 17.68 -13.68
N CYS A 101 -5.64 16.98 -12.99
CA CYS A 101 -5.99 15.90 -12.07
C CYS A 101 -6.94 16.38 -10.96
N GLN A 102 -6.69 17.56 -10.39
CA GLN A 102 -7.57 18.19 -9.39
C GLN A 102 -8.98 18.43 -9.97
N ARG A 103 -9.08 18.93 -11.19
CA ARG A 103 -10.39 19.17 -11.83
C ARG A 103 -11.20 17.90 -12.04
N TYR A 104 -10.55 16.80 -12.43
CA TYR A 104 -11.22 15.48 -12.52
C TYR A 104 -11.71 15.03 -11.17
N TYR A 105 -10.91 15.19 -10.12
CA TYR A 105 -11.31 14.82 -8.76
C TYR A 105 -12.52 15.62 -8.30
N ASP A 106 -12.50 16.94 -8.45
CA ASP A 106 -13.59 17.83 -8.04
C ASP A 106 -14.90 17.56 -8.82
N CYS A 107 -14.79 17.13 -10.08
CA CYS A 107 -15.94 16.74 -10.89
C CYS A 107 -16.62 15.45 -10.35
N ILE A 108 -15.84 14.47 -9.90
CA ILE A 108 -16.36 13.18 -9.41
C ILE A 108 -16.79 13.27 -7.94
N TYR A 109 -16.08 14.06 -7.13
CA TYR A 109 -16.30 14.21 -5.68
C TYR A 109 -16.53 15.68 -5.30
N PRO A 110 -17.58 16.34 -5.80
CA PRO A 110 -17.80 17.80 -5.63
C PRO A 110 -18.01 18.22 -4.16
N ASP A 111 -18.44 17.28 -3.29
CA ASP A 111 -18.66 17.53 -1.87
C ASP A 111 -17.45 17.18 -1.00
N ASP A 112 -16.37 16.68 -1.57
CA ASP A 112 -15.17 16.37 -0.81
C ASP A 112 -14.43 17.66 -0.41
N ARG A 113 -14.04 17.74 0.87
CA ARG A 113 -13.33 18.90 1.44
C ARG A 113 -11.88 18.56 1.81
N ARG A 114 -11.43 17.35 1.51
CA ARG A 114 -10.04 16.93 1.71
C ARG A 114 -9.11 17.67 0.74
N ASN A 115 -7.84 17.73 1.06
CA ASN A 115 -6.84 18.11 0.08
C ASN A 115 -6.73 17.01 -0.98
N VAL A 116 -6.42 17.37 -2.20
CA VAL A 116 -6.18 16.41 -3.26
C VAL A 116 -4.67 16.25 -3.44
N ALA A 117 -4.25 15.00 -3.48
CA ALA A 117 -2.86 14.62 -3.75
C ALA A 117 -2.80 13.76 -5.01
N VAL A 118 -1.69 13.84 -5.73
CA VAL A 118 -1.47 13.11 -6.97
C VAL A 118 -0.20 12.28 -6.85
N ASN A 119 -0.30 11.00 -7.23
CA ASN A 119 0.87 10.14 -7.38
C ASN A 119 0.96 9.68 -8.84
N HIS A 120 2.00 10.11 -9.54
CA HIS A 120 2.27 9.68 -10.90
C HIS A 120 2.93 8.30 -10.93
N ILE A 121 2.38 7.39 -11.73
CA ILE A 121 2.91 6.03 -11.92
C ILE A 121 3.38 5.91 -13.37
N VAL A 122 4.61 6.32 -13.59
CA VAL A 122 5.23 6.41 -14.93
C VAL A 122 5.18 5.06 -15.64
N GLU A 123 5.46 3.95 -14.95
CA GLU A 123 5.44 2.61 -15.51
C GLU A 123 4.07 2.19 -16.04
N ALA A 124 3.01 2.76 -15.47
CA ALA A 124 1.65 2.44 -15.85
C ALA A 124 1.04 3.47 -16.80
N GLY A 125 1.68 4.63 -16.99
CA GLY A 125 1.15 5.75 -17.78
C GLY A 125 -0.14 6.30 -17.20
N LEU A 126 -0.23 6.38 -15.87
CA LEU A 126 -1.40 6.89 -15.16
C LEU A 126 -1.02 7.55 -13.83
N SER A 127 -1.94 8.33 -13.32
CA SER A 127 -1.85 8.99 -12.02
C SER A 127 -2.96 8.51 -11.09
N ILE A 128 -2.64 8.33 -9.81
CA ILE A 128 -3.63 8.17 -8.75
C ILE A 128 -3.89 9.54 -8.13
N VAL A 129 -5.12 10.00 -8.24
CA VAL A 129 -5.61 11.26 -7.65
C VAL A 129 -6.51 10.91 -6.48
N TYR A 130 -6.20 11.39 -5.28
CA TYR A 130 -6.90 10.95 -4.08
C TYR A 130 -7.04 12.05 -3.03
N GLY A 131 -8.12 11.93 -2.22
CA GLY A 131 -8.36 12.82 -1.11
C GLY A 131 -7.56 12.43 0.13
N ILE A 132 -6.85 13.39 0.72
CA ILE A 132 -6.14 13.26 2.00
C ILE A 132 -6.71 14.24 3.04
N ASP A 133 -6.93 13.77 4.27
CA ASP A 133 -7.36 14.65 5.37
C ASP A 133 -6.32 15.75 5.61
N ARG A 134 -6.78 17.01 5.70
CA ARG A 134 -5.91 18.18 5.84
C ARG A 134 -5.08 18.17 7.11
N ASN A 135 -5.65 17.66 8.21
CA ASN A 135 -4.94 17.61 9.48
C ASN A 135 -3.84 16.56 9.43
N ILE A 136 -4.13 15.39 8.83
CA ILE A 136 -3.14 14.32 8.63
C ILE A 136 -2.01 14.81 7.74
N GLU A 137 -2.31 15.38 6.57
CA GLU A 137 -1.28 15.88 5.68
C GLU A 137 -0.40 16.96 6.34
N SER A 138 -1.03 17.94 7.00
CA SER A 138 -0.33 19.01 7.71
C SER A 138 0.55 18.46 8.85
N PHE A 139 0.06 17.46 9.59
CA PHE A 139 0.83 16.79 10.63
C PHE A 139 2.05 16.08 10.04
N LEU A 140 1.88 15.26 9.02
CA LEU A 140 2.96 14.50 8.40
C LEU A 140 4.06 15.43 7.85
N ARG A 141 3.68 16.48 7.11
CA ARG A 141 4.63 17.45 6.53
C ARG A 141 5.35 18.32 7.57
N ARG A 142 4.73 18.55 8.73
CA ARG A 142 5.36 19.29 9.83
C ARG A 142 6.31 18.42 10.66
N THR A 143 6.00 17.12 10.78
CA THR A 143 6.67 16.20 11.70
C THR A 143 7.86 15.51 11.05
N PHE A 144 7.74 15.15 9.77
CA PHE A 144 8.79 14.45 9.02
C PHE A 144 9.42 15.38 7.98
N ASP A 145 10.73 15.18 7.75
CA ASP A 145 11.42 15.94 6.73
C ASP A 145 11.04 15.41 5.33
N ASN A 146 10.41 16.28 4.54
CA ASN A 146 9.98 16.03 3.16
C ASN A 146 9.37 14.61 2.92
N PRO A 147 8.32 14.19 3.68
CA PRO A 147 7.79 12.84 3.59
C PRO A 147 7.14 12.60 2.23
N GLN A 148 7.44 11.46 1.63
CA GLN A 148 6.74 10.99 0.42
C GLN A 148 5.41 10.38 0.83
N ILE A 149 4.32 11.11 0.63
CA ILE A 149 2.97 10.63 0.93
C ILE A 149 2.38 9.99 -0.32
N MET A 150 1.93 8.73 -0.19
CA MET A 150 1.41 8.00 -1.33
C MET A 150 0.17 7.18 -0.98
N HIS A 151 -0.70 7.03 -1.98
CA HIS A 151 -1.86 6.15 -1.89
C HIS A 151 -1.42 4.69 -1.81
N CYS A 152 -2.15 3.85 -1.07
CA CYS A 152 -1.80 2.44 -0.86
C CYS A 152 -1.68 1.61 -2.15
N LEU A 153 -2.36 2.01 -3.22
CA LEU A 153 -2.22 1.37 -4.55
C LEU A 153 -0.94 1.79 -5.29
N THR A 154 -0.30 2.91 -4.92
CA THR A 154 0.88 3.42 -5.64
C THR A 154 2.02 2.41 -5.68
N PRO A 155 2.53 1.88 -4.54
CA PRO A 155 3.60 0.89 -4.56
C PRO A 155 3.19 -0.39 -5.27
N LEU A 156 1.95 -0.83 -5.12
CA LEU A 156 1.45 -2.06 -5.75
C LEU A 156 1.39 -1.94 -7.27
N LEU A 157 0.83 -0.83 -7.79
CA LEU A 157 0.74 -0.59 -9.23
C LEU A 157 2.13 -0.49 -9.85
N THR A 158 3.03 0.28 -9.24
CA THR A 158 4.42 0.39 -9.70
C THR A 158 5.10 -0.98 -9.74
N PHE A 159 5.05 -1.72 -8.63
CA PHE A 159 5.70 -3.02 -8.53
C PHE A 159 5.13 -4.05 -9.50
N PHE A 160 3.80 -4.22 -9.54
CA PHE A 160 3.18 -5.23 -10.40
C PHE A 160 3.33 -4.90 -11.87
N LYS A 161 3.33 -3.61 -12.22
CA LYS A 161 3.55 -3.18 -13.59
C LYS A 161 4.99 -3.44 -14.05
N ARG A 162 5.99 -3.16 -13.21
CA ARG A 162 7.39 -3.52 -13.49
C ARG A 162 7.56 -5.04 -13.65
N LYS A 163 6.90 -5.82 -12.79
CA LYS A 163 6.94 -7.29 -12.84
C LYS A 163 6.29 -7.87 -14.09
N ASP A 164 5.28 -7.20 -14.65
CA ASP A 164 4.56 -7.62 -15.86
C ASP A 164 5.07 -6.93 -17.14
N ALA A 165 6.33 -6.57 -17.21
CA ALA A 165 6.92 -5.80 -18.32
C ALA A 165 6.73 -6.42 -19.71
N TYR A 166 6.53 -7.73 -19.80
CA TYR A 166 6.43 -8.46 -21.08
C TYR A 166 5.01 -8.81 -21.52
N GLY A 167 3.97 -8.50 -20.71
CA GLY A 167 2.57 -8.57 -21.07
C GLY A 167 2.12 -9.85 -21.77
N GLY A 168 2.13 -10.99 -21.08
CA GLY A 168 1.64 -12.25 -21.62
C GLY A 168 0.16 -12.44 -21.42
N ARG A 169 -0.22 -13.25 -20.41
CA ARG A 169 -1.59 -13.45 -19.97
C ARG A 169 -2.10 -12.25 -19.19
N ASN A 170 -3.43 -12.08 -19.16
CA ASN A 170 -3.99 -11.12 -18.22
C ASN A 170 -3.76 -11.60 -16.77
N LYS A 171 -3.58 -10.67 -15.87
CA LYS A 171 -3.25 -10.95 -14.47
C LYS A 171 -4.07 -10.12 -13.53
N MET A 172 -4.58 -10.75 -12.49
CA MET A 172 -5.10 -10.08 -11.32
C MET A 172 -4.13 -10.25 -10.16
N PHE A 173 -3.75 -9.17 -9.53
CA PHE A 173 -2.96 -9.13 -8.30
C PHE A 173 -3.85 -8.69 -7.16
N VAL A 174 -3.81 -9.42 -6.06
CA VAL A 174 -4.60 -9.15 -4.87
C VAL A 174 -3.68 -9.09 -3.67
N TYR A 175 -3.68 -7.95 -3.00
CA TYR A 175 -3.03 -7.77 -1.71
C TYR A 175 -4.10 -7.67 -0.62
N VAL A 176 -4.09 -8.61 0.33
CA VAL A 176 -5.02 -8.64 1.47
C VAL A 176 -4.27 -8.34 2.76
N ASP A 177 -4.62 -7.25 3.41
CA ASP A 177 -4.03 -6.84 4.69
C ASP A 177 -4.98 -5.91 5.44
N ASN A 178 -5.00 -6.03 6.76
CA ASN A 178 -5.68 -5.11 7.68
C ASN A 178 -7.13 -4.78 7.27
N GLY A 179 -7.92 -5.80 6.93
CA GLY A 179 -9.34 -5.64 6.55
C GLY A 179 -9.57 -4.98 5.20
N THR A 180 -8.55 -4.92 4.33
CA THR A 180 -8.68 -4.41 2.97
C THR A 180 -8.13 -5.39 1.93
N ALA A 181 -8.85 -5.52 0.80
CA ALA A 181 -8.39 -6.20 -0.40
C ALA A 181 -8.08 -5.15 -1.47
N GLN A 182 -6.83 -5.02 -1.82
CA GLN A 182 -6.34 -4.15 -2.88
C GLN A 182 -6.16 -4.98 -4.14
N ILE A 183 -6.92 -4.67 -5.17
CA ILE A 183 -7.00 -5.45 -6.40
C ILE A 183 -6.45 -4.63 -7.55
N VAL A 184 -5.53 -5.20 -8.31
CA VAL A 184 -4.98 -4.63 -9.55
C VAL A 184 -5.13 -5.65 -10.66
N VAL A 185 -5.71 -5.25 -11.80
CA VAL A 185 -5.85 -6.09 -12.99
C VAL A 185 -5.06 -5.50 -14.14
N LEU A 186 -4.19 -6.32 -14.71
CA LEU A 186 -3.44 -5.99 -15.91
C LEU A 186 -3.98 -6.81 -17.10
N LYS A 187 -4.42 -6.13 -18.15
CA LYS A 187 -4.81 -6.74 -19.43
C LYS A 187 -3.87 -6.26 -20.53
N SER A 188 -3.28 -7.19 -21.25
CA SER A 188 -2.32 -6.87 -22.31
C SER A 188 -1.24 -5.88 -21.87
N GLY A 189 -0.76 -6.03 -20.64
CA GLY A 189 0.24 -5.17 -20.04
C GLY A 189 -0.24 -3.77 -19.63
N ARG A 190 -1.54 -3.46 -19.70
CA ARG A 190 -2.12 -2.19 -19.25
C ARG A 190 -2.94 -2.37 -18.00
N VAL A 191 -3.00 -1.37 -17.13
CA VAL A 191 -3.91 -1.35 -15.99
C VAL A 191 -5.34 -1.24 -16.51
N ALA A 192 -6.12 -2.30 -16.34
CA ALA A 192 -7.53 -2.33 -16.72
C ALA A 192 -8.45 -2.00 -15.54
N PHE A 193 -7.99 -2.30 -14.32
CA PHE A 193 -8.76 -2.05 -13.11
C PHE A 193 -7.82 -1.97 -11.92
N ALA A 194 -8.08 -1.05 -10.99
CA ALA A 194 -7.51 -1.10 -9.64
C ALA A 194 -8.50 -0.51 -8.65
N ASN A 195 -8.67 -1.18 -7.50
CA ASN A 195 -9.56 -0.72 -6.44
C ASN A 195 -9.15 -1.27 -5.08
N VAL A 196 -9.70 -0.66 -4.02
CA VAL A 196 -9.52 -1.04 -2.63
C VAL A 196 -10.89 -1.35 -2.03
N PHE A 197 -11.06 -2.57 -1.53
CA PHE A 197 -12.31 -3.02 -0.94
C PHE A 197 -12.11 -3.31 0.55
N PRO A 198 -12.83 -2.62 1.44
CA PRO A 198 -12.87 -3.01 2.84
C PRO A 198 -13.64 -4.32 3.00
N PHE A 199 -13.19 -5.19 3.90
CA PHE A 199 -13.88 -6.43 4.22
C PHE A 199 -13.83 -6.72 5.72
N ASN A 200 -14.83 -7.45 6.22
CA ASN A 200 -14.91 -7.84 7.63
C ASN A 200 -14.54 -9.32 7.84
N CYS A 201 -14.67 -10.14 6.81
CA CYS A 201 -14.37 -11.58 6.88
C CYS A 201 -13.78 -12.08 5.56
N ALA A 202 -13.25 -13.30 5.57
CA ALA A 202 -12.68 -13.94 4.38
C ALA A 202 -13.69 -14.13 3.25
N ASP A 203 -14.99 -14.29 3.58
CA ASP A 203 -16.06 -14.43 2.58
C ASP A 203 -16.27 -13.13 1.80
N ASP A 204 -16.22 -11.99 2.47
CA ASP A 204 -16.29 -10.68 1.80
C ASP A 204 -15.11 -10.49 0.86
N ALA A 205 -13.89 -10.80 1.33
CA ALA A 205 -12.68 -10.71 0.50
C ALA A 205 -12.78 -11.62 -0.74
N PHE A 206 -13.22 -12.87 -0.56
CA PHE A 206 -13.46 -13.78 -1.67
C PHE A 206 -14.49 -13.23 -2.67
N TYR A 207 -15.60 -12.68 -2.17
CA TYR A 207 -16.63 -12.07 -2.99
C TYR A 207 -16.07 -10.92 -3.85
N PHE A 208 -15.34 -10.00 -3.26
CA PHE A 208 -14.75 -8.87 -4.02
C PHE A 208 -13.75 -9.34 -5.07
N ILE A 209 -12.92 -10.34 -4.75
CA ILE A 209 -11.97 -10.91 -5.72
C ILE A 209 -12.72 -11.57 -6.89
N ALA A 210 -13.71 -12.42 -6.60
CA ALA A 210 -14.49 -13.12 -7.62
C ALA A 210 -15.30 -12.14 -8.48
N ASN A 211 -15.90 -11.12 -7.86
CA ASN A 211 -16.65 -10.09 -8.57
C ASN A 211 -15.76 -9.23 -9.47
N ALA A 212 -14.59 -8.81 -9.00
CA ALA A 212 -13.62 -8.07 -9.82
C ALA A 212 -13.11 -8.94 -11.00
N TRP A 213 -12.87 -10.24 -10.75
CA TRP A 213 -12.49 -11.21 -11.80
C TRP A 213 -13.54 -11.27 -12.91
N GLN A 214 -14.81 -11.42 -12.53
CA GLN A 214 -15.92 -11.48 -13.47
C GLN A 214 -16.15 -10.14 -14.18
N HIS A 215 -16.11 -9.02 -13.43
CA HIS A 215 -16.28 -7.68 -14.01
C HIS A 215 -15.21 -7.34 -15.04
N CYS A 216 -13.98 -7.78 -14.79
CA CYS A 216 -12.89 -7.63 -15.74
C CYS A 216 -12.90 -8.70 -16.85
N GLU A 217 -13.90 -9.58 -16.92
CA GLU A 217 -14.02 -10.62 -17.96
C GLU A 217 -12.74 -11.48 -18.09
N LEU A 218 -12.15 -11.86 -16.95
CA LEU A 218 -10.96 -12.71 -16.93
C LEU A 218 -11.33 -14.18 -17.13
N SER A 219 -10.52 -14.88 -17.93
CA SER A 219 -10.70 -16.32 -18.22
C SER A 219 -10.29 -17.17 -17.02
N GLN A 220 -11.17 -18.05 -16.56
CA GLN A 220 -10.88 -18.98 -15.46
C GLN A 220 -9.75 -19.97 -15.79
N ASN A 221 -9.53 -20.27 -17.06
CA ASN A 221 -8.56 -21.27 -17.50
C ASN A 221 -7.22 -20.67 -17.94
N ASP A 222 -7.23 -19.44 -18.48
CA ASP A 222 -6.07 -18.88 -19.16
C ASP A 222 -5.40 -17.75 -18.36
N ASP A 223 -6.18 -16.95 -17.64
CA ASP A 223 -5.67 -15.79 -16.90
C ASP A 223 -5.14 -16.18 -15.52
N GLU A 224 -4.32 -15.33 -14.92
CA GLU A 224 -3.58 -15.63 -13.69
C GLU A 224 -4.08 -14.78 -12.53
N LEU A 225 -4.28 -15.39 -11.36
CA LEU A 225 -4.55 -14.73 -10.09
C LEU A 225 -3.32 -14.85 -9.17
N HIS A 226 -2.80 -13.74 -8.71
CA HIS A 226 -1.68 -13.67 -7.79
C HIS A 226 -2.11 -13.06 -6.47
N VAL A 227 -1.94 -13.78 -5.35
CA VAL A 227 -2.37 -13.34 -4.02
C VAL A 227 -1.17 -13.14 -3.10
N VAL A 228 -1.16 -12.02 -2.37
CA VAL A 228 -0.15 -11.69 -1.36
C VAL A 228 -0.82 -11.03 -0.13
N GLY A 229 -0.13 -10.95 0.99
CA GLY A 229 -0.58 -10.29 2.21
C GLY A 229 -0.70 -11.23 3.40
N ASP A 230 -1.64 -10.96 4.29
CA ASP A 230 -1.81 -11.69 5.55
C ASP A 230 -1.85 -13.20 5.36
N ASN A 231 -1.01 -13.92 6.11
CA ASN A 231 -0.83 -15.35 5.95
C ASN A 231 -2.07 -16.15 6.34
N ALA A 232 -2.77 -15.77 7.40
CA ALA A 232 -3.96 -16.48 7.86
C ALA A 232 -5.10 -16.33 6.85
N LEU A 233 -5.30 -15.13 6.32
CA LEU A 233 -6.29 -14.88 5.26
C LEU A 233 -5.95 -15.64 3.97
N ARG A 234 -4.68 -15.64 3.55
CA ARG A 234 -4.26 -16.39 2.36
C ARG A 234 -4.50 -17.89 2.50
N GLN A 235 -4.26 -18.47 3.66
CA GLN A 235 -4.54 -19.88 3.91
C GLN A 235 -6.03 -20.24 3.75
N ILE A 236 -6.93 -19.30 4.04
CA ILE A 236 -8.39 -19.49 3.85
C ILE A 236 -8.78 -19.22 2.38
N LEU A 237 -8.25 -18.17 1.78
CA LEU A 237 -8.66 -17.72 0.44
C LEU A 237 -8.12 -18.62 -0.69
N LEU A 238 -6.84 -19.02 -0.63
CA LEU A 238 -6.19 -19.75 -1.73
C LEU A 238 -6.88 -21.06 -2.12
N PRO A 239 -7.30 -21.93 -1.19
CA PRO A 239 -8.02 -23.16 -1.55
C PRO A 239 -9.33 -22.86 -2.30
N ARG A 240 -10.10 -21.89 -1.81
CA ARG A 240 -11.39 -21.51 -2.39
C ARG A 240 -11.24 -20.88 -3.78
N LEU A 241 -10.23 -20.03 -3.96
CA LEU A 241 -9.95 -19.41 -5.25
C LEU A 241 -9.52 -20.46 -6.29
N ARG A 242 -8.77 -21.49 -5.87
CA ARG A 242 -8.37 -22.61 -6.74
C ARG A 242 -9.50 -23.53 -7.15
N GLU A 243 -10.63 -23.53 -6.45
CA GLU A 243 -11.83 -24.23 -6.86
C GLU A 243 -12.52 -23.56 -8.06
N THR A 244 -12.30 -22.25 -8.24
CA THR A 244 -12.97 -21.46 -9.28
C THR A 244 -12.05 -20.97 -10.39
N MET A 245 -10.74 -20.90 -10.16
CA MET A 245 -9.74 -20.38 -11.09
C MET A 245 -8.57 -21.36 -11.21
N SER A 246 -8.15 -21.67 -12.44
CA SER A 246 -7.11 -22.69 -12.67
C SER A 246 -5.70 -22.23 -12.32
N ASN A 247 -5.40 -20.94 -12.50
CA ASN A 247 -4.05 -20.41 -12.37
C ASN A 247 -3.96 -19.46 -11.15
N VAL A 248 -4.00 -20.01 -9.93
CA VAL A 248 -3.87 -19.24 -8.69
C VAL A 248 -2.51 -19.46 -8.06
N ALA A 249 -1.71 -18.40 -7.99
CA ALA A 249 -0.38 -18.38 -7.41
C ALA A 249 -0.27 -17.43 -6.21
N GLN A 250 0.69 -17.71 -5.37
CA GLN A 250 1.12 -16.78 -4.33
C GLN A 250 2.24 -15.90 -4.89
N VAL A 251 2.18 -14.60 -4.62
CA VAL A 251 3.29 -13.69 -4.96
C VAL A 251 4.50 -14.05 -4.10
N ILE A 252 5.64 -14.23 -4.76
CA ILE A 252 6.93 -14.45 -4.09
C ILE A 252 7.60 -13.08 -3.90
N PHE A 253 8.09 -12.84 -2.69
CA PHE A 253 8.86 -11.64 -2.40
C PHE A 253 10.11 -11.58 -3.28
N PRO A 254 10.47 -10.39 -3.80
CA PRO A 254 11.68 -10.23 -4.59
C PRO A 254 12.95 -10.64 -3.83
N ALA A 255 13.88 -11.28 -4.52
CA ALA A 255 15.14 -11.74 -3.92
C ALA A 255 15.94 -10.58 -3.31
N GLU A 256 15.89 -9.41 -3.95
CA GLU A 256 16.52 -8.18 -3.47
C GLU A 256 16.02 -7.79 -2.07
N MET A 257 14.74 -7.99 -1.81
CA MET A 257 14.16 -7.70 -0.50
C MET A 257 14.54 -8.75 0.54
N MET A 258 14.68 -10.01 0.14
CA MET A 258 15.01 -11.09 1.08
C MET A 258 16.38 -10.92 1.74
N ARG A 259 17.31 -10.18 1.12
CA ARG A 259 18.58 -9.83 1.75
C ARG A 259 18.43 -8.97 3.01
N LEU A 260 17.32 -8.22 3.13
CA LEU A 260 17.03 -7.38 4.29
C LEU A 260 16.61 -8.17 5.54
N GLY A 261 16.48 -9.50 5.45
CA GLY A 261 16.30 -10.39 6.59
C GLY A 261 14.95 -11.08 6.69
N GLU A 262 14.77 -11.87 7.75
CA GLU A 262 13.57 -12.69 7.95
C GLU A 262 12.29 -11.86 8.16
N ASN A 263 12.41 -10.65 8.68
CA ASN A 263 11.28 -9.74 8.92
C ASN A 263 10.57 -9.30 7.64
N VAL A 264 11.20 -9.44 6.47
CA VAL A 264 10.61 -9.10 5.16
C VAL A 264 9.26 -9.78 4.92
N THR A 265 9.15 -11.06 5.30
CA THR A 265 7.92 -11.84 5.10
C THR A 265 6.83 -11.55 6.13
N ALA A 266 7.20 -10.95 7.26
CA ALA A 266 6.27 -10.54 8.31
C ALA A 266 5.78 -9.10 8.15
N ALA A 267 6.57 -8.26 7.49
CA ALA A 267 6.21 -6.86 7.23
C ALA A 267 5.12 -6.74 6.15
N PRO A 268 4.35 -5.65 6.14
CA PRO A 268 3.38 -5.36 5.08
C PRO A 268 4.05 -5.35 3.71
N PHE A 269 3.44 -6.03 2.76
CA PHE A 269 4.02 -6.19 1.42
C PHE A 269 4.25 -4.85 0.72
N ASP A 270 3.29 -3.93 0.82
CA ASP A 270 3.37 -2.59 0.24
C ASP A 270 4.51 -1.75 0.82
N LEU A 271 4.82 -1.87 2.12
CA LEU A 271 5.99 -1.21 2.72
C LEU A 271 7.29 -1.88 2.29
N THR A 272 7.29 -3.22 2.19
CA THR A 272 8.48 -4.00 1.84
C THR A 272 8.96 -3.72 0.40
N ILE A 273 8.02 -3.47 -0.53
CA ILE A 273 8.36 -3.23 -1.95
C ILE A 273 8.69 -1.77 -2.26
N LEU A 274 8.51 -0.83 -1.32
CA LEU A 274 8.79 0.59 -1.56
C LEU A 274 10.17 0.87 -2.15
N PRO A 275 11.27 0.28 -1.65
CA PRO A 275 12.60 0.51 -2.23
C PRO A 275 12.73 0.09 -3.70
N LEU A 276 11.88 -0.82 -4.15
CA LEU A 276 11.85 -1.28 -5.56
C LEU A 276 10.96 -0.39 -6.44
N CYS A 277 10.23 0.55 -5.86
CA CYS A 277 9.32 1.44 -6.58
C CYS A 277 9.91 2.82 -6.88
N GLU A 278 11.17 3.00 -6.52
CA GLU A 278 11.94 4.24 -6.68
C GLU A 278 12.69 4.31 -8.01
#